data_32e278da2147d6f3d13a3c6a8a6c495a
#
_entry.id   32e278da2147d6f3d13a3c6a8a6c495a
#
_cell.length_a   1.000
_cell.length_b   1.000
_cell.length_c   1.000
_cell.angle_alpha   90.00
_cell.angle_beta   90.00
_cell.angle_gamma   90.00
#
_symmetry.space_group_name_H-M   'P 1'
#
loop_
_entity.id
_entity.type
_entity.pdbx_description
1 polymer ?
#
loop_
_entity_poly.entity_id
_entity_poly.type
_entity_poly.pdbx_seq_one_letter_code
_entity_poly.pdbx_strand_id
1 'polypeptide(L)'
;MWRELLDRADLALKSYDKTRCIHNTFRLASPTLMKPTKASVRLIAGITCIALFASCATAPRTVRGPEYAPTASLMREARSANVPAEKRAADYLQAAATTAPLLGTGIGTPACETYNAACGELTVLLRSNEGGRLWNQPLTLNDSKTYNLRLEPASNGVWAPNYFTTFESPDQIKEKLIRKENIQEGVGGALIGVRIVNPPEKFMPARGITAAVTATLDFHSTDATLALRRPAKQPMASVEGKTRPLAANFSAPISYYQPPGNLLVIGLMAGLRSGRYMDKTGLYFLQPYDPDRIPLVFVHGLFSTSFNWAQTINGLQADPEIRKHYQFWVFGYPTGNPILYSALRLREELANVDKVYPNHRPYVVVGHSMGGMLTRMQVTTVTRGMWEKALGETAKSIFRENSSDSLIVRATTFHANPRIKRVVFICTPHRGSEMASSGLGRFGTSLIALPLNIASAMTDALTSADLVQLTGGSKRLPNSITGLKPSNPALPVVNSVPITVPYHSIIGDRGKDHCPDCTDGVVPYWSSHLDGAQSEVIVPGPHGACELPQTIAELDRILRLHLKSTSGRSKVTLATAE
;
A
#
# COMPACT_ATOMS: atom_id res chain seq x y z
N MET A 1 -1.96 -32.54 -2.37
CA MET A 1 -1.60 -31.41 -1.48
C MET A 1 -1.31 -30.13 -2.25
N TRP A 2 -0.24 -30.01 -3.10
CA TRP A 2 0.07 -28.77 -3.83
C TRP A 2 -0.95 -28.42 -4.93
N ARG A 3 -1.50 -29.41 -5.67
CA ARG A 3 -2.58 -29.19 -6.64
C ARG A 3 -3.85 -28.67 -5.97
N GLU A 4 -4.23 -29.25 -4.84
CA GLU A 4 -5.38 -28.76 -4.06
C GLU A 4 -5.20 -27.35 -3.47
N LEU A 5 -3.97 -27.01 -3.04
CA LEU A 5 -3.64 -25.64 -2.60
C LEU A 5 -3.73 -24.64 -3.77
N LEU A 6 -3.27 -25.05 -4.95
CA LEU A 6 -3.36 -24.24 -6.16
C LEU A 6 -4.81 -24.06 -6.62
N ASP A 7 -5.64 -25.09 -6.54
CA ASP A 7 -7.05 -25.05 -6.93
C ASP A 7 -7.90 -24.22 -5.92
N ARG A 8 -7.58 -24.31 -4.63
CA ARG A 8 -8.20 -23.47 -3.59
C ARG A 8 -7.81 -21.98 -3.72
N ALA A 9 -6.58 -21.69 -4.12
CA ALA A 9 -6.12 -20.33 -4.40
C ALA A 9 -6.80 -19.74 -5.65
N ASP A 10 -7.01 -20.55 -6.69
CA ASP A 10 -7.71 -20.16 -7.92
C ASP A 10 -9.20 -19.88 -7.65
N LEU A 11 -9.84 -20.63 -6.74
CA LEU A 11 -11.22 -20.41 -6.28
C LEU A 11 -11.35 -19.12 -5.46
N ALA A 12 -10.40 -18.83 -4.58
CA ALA A 12 -10.38 -17.59 -3.80
C ALA A 12 -10.19 -16.35 -4.69
N LEU A 13 -9.39 -16.45 -5.75
CA LEU A 13 -9.18 -15.37 -6.72
C LEU A 13 -10.38 -15.17 -7.65
N LYS A 14 -11.06 -16.25 -8.07
CA LYS A 14 -12.30 -16.14 -8.86
C LYS A 14 -13.45 -15.53 -8.07
N SER A 15 -13.48 -15.69 -6.76
CA SER A 15 -14.44 -15.00 -5.89
C SER A 15 -14.12 -13.49 -5.79
N TYR A 16 -12.86 -13.09 -5.87
CA TYR A 16 -12.39 -11.71 -5.88
C TYR A 16 -12.81 -10.97 -7.17
N ASP A 17 -12.74 -11.63 -8.33
CA ASP A 17 -13.19 -11.04 -9.60
C ASP A 17 -14.73 -11.00 -9.73
N LYS A 18 -15.46 -11.93 -9.09
CA LYS A 18 -16.94 -11.93 -9.10
C LYS A 18 -17.55 -10.85 -8.22
N THR A 19 -16.91 -10.44 -7.11
CA THR A 19 -17.36 -9.29 -6.30
C THR A 19 -17.28 -7.95 -7.03
N ARG A 20 -16.54 -7.88 -8.12
CA ARG A 20 -16.47 -6.70 -9.01
C ARG A 20 -17.72 -6.51 -9.90
N CYS A 21 -18.55 -7.56 -10.09
CA CYS A 21 -19.71 -7.54 -10.99
C CYS A 21 -21.08 -7.35 -10.31
N ILE A 22 -21.18 -7.24 -8.98
CA ILE A 22 -22.49 -7.24 -8.30
C ILE A 22 -23.06 -5.84 -8.01
N HIS A 23 -22.45 -4.78 -8.53
CA HIS A 23 -23.03 -3.42 -8.37
C HIS A 23 -23.78 -2.87 -9.59
N ASN A 24 -24.04 -3.67 -10.62
CA ASN A 24 -24.97 -3.25 -11.68
C ASN A 24 -25.72 -4.48 -12.22
N THR A 25 -26.97 -4.55 -11.91
CA THR A 25 -28.13 -5.21 -12.55
C THR A 25 -28.94 -6.08 -11.58
N PHE A 26 -29.92 -5.46 -10.92
CA PHE A 26 -31.13 -6.17 -10.52
C PHE A 26 -32.21 -5.89 -11.57
N ARG A 27 -32.52 -6.87 -12.41
CA ARG A 27 -33.82 -7.02 -13.05
C ARG A 27 -34.33 -8.44 -12.84
N LEU A 28 -35.56 -8.49 -12.36
CA LEU A 28 -36.34 -9.65 -11.95
C LEU A 28 -36.54 -10.69 -13.07
N ALA A 29 -36.35 -11.97 -12.74
CA ALA A 29 -36.96 -13.08 -13.45
C ALA A 29 -37.46 -14.12 -12.45
N SER A 30 -38.73 -14.53 -12.61
CA SER A 30 -39.52 -15.41 -11.78
C SER A 30 -39.04 -16.87 -11.79
N PRO A 31 -39.25 -17.66 -10.73
CA PRO A 31 -38.80 -19.05 -10.67
C PRO A 31 -39.85 -20.05 -11.18
N THR A 32 -39.39 -20.96 -12.01
CA THR A 32 -40.15 -22.18 -12.41
C THR A 32 -39.86 -23.32 -11.47
N LEU A 33 -40.92 -23.90 -10.89
CA LEU A 33 -40.87 -25.03 -9.95
C LEU A 33 -40.46 -26.34 -10.65
N MET A 34 -39.45 -27.03 -10.15
CA MET A 34 -39.19 -28.46 -10.39
C MET A 34 -39.39 -29.29 -9.10
N LYS A 35 -40.09 -30.42 -9.21
CA LYS A 35 -40.45 -31.35 -8.12
C LYS A 35 -39.21 -32.16 -7.65
N PRO A 36 -39.04 -32.40 -6.36
CA PRO A 36 -37.89 -33.12 -5.80
C PRO A 36 -38.07 -34.65 -5.78
N THR A 37 -36.98 -35.40 -6.00
CA THR A 37 -36.88 -36.86 -5.89
C THR A 37 -36.40 -37.29 -4.48
N LYS A 38 -36.76 -38.52 -4.05
CA LYS A 38 -36.61 -39.05 -2.68
C LYS A 38 -35.19 -39.20 -2.11
N ALA A 39 -34.15 -38.85 -2.85
CA ALA A 39 -32.74 -38.91 -2.38
C ALA A 39 -32.27 -37.63 -1.65
N SER A 40 -33.03 -36.55 -1.71
CA SER A 40 -32.61 -35.21 -1.22
C SER A 40 -32.98 -34.93 0.25
N VAL A 41 -33.73 -35.79 0.91
CA VAL A 41 -34.31 -35.48 2.24
C VAL A 41 -33.35 -35.71 3.41
N ARG A 42 -32.30 -36.54 3.23
CA ARG A 42 -31.29 -36.75 4.31
C ARG A 42 -30.13 -35.77 4.34
N LEU A 43 -29.93 -34.98 3.29
CA LEU A 43 -28.85 -33.97 3.22
C LEU A 43 -29.33 -32.59 3.72
N ILE A 44 -30.65 -32.35 3.74
CA ILE A 44 -31.24 -31.04 4.13
C ILE A 44 -31.30 -30.88 5.65
N ALA A 45 -31.42 -31.97 6.42
CA ALA A 45 -31.46 -31.93 7.86
C ALA A 45 -30.09 -31.59 8.53
N GLY A 46 -28.97 -31.85 7.83
CA GLY A 46 -27.63 -31.49 8.31
C GLY A 46 -27.21 -30.04 8.00
N ILE A 47 -27.82 -29.45 6.98
CA ILE A 47 -27.48 -28.08 6.53
C ILE A 47 -28.34 -27.03 7.26
N THR A 48 -29.55 -27.40 7.71
CA THR A 48 -30.46 -26.49 8.42
C THR A 48 -30.00 -26.22 9.86
N CYS A 49 -29.27 -27.13 10.50
CA CYS A 49 -28.66 -26.88 11.81
C CYS A 49 -27.43 -25.98 11.76
N ILE A 50 -26.73 -25.89 10.62
CA ILE A 50 -25.54 -25.01 10.44
C ILE A 50 -25.99 -23.59 10.08
N ALA A 51 -27.13 -23.42 9.41
CA ALA A 51 -27.67 -22.10 9.04
C ALA A 51 -28.29 -21.32 10.20
N LEU A 52 -28.74 -22.01 11.27
CA LEU A 52 -29.31 -21.35 12.45
C LEU A 52 -28.27 -20.84 13.47
N PHE A 53 -26.98 -21.25 13.33
CA PHE A 53 -25.88 -20.68 14.12
C PHE A 53 -25.13 -19.54 13.39
N ALA A 54 -25.42 -19.29 12.12
CA ALA A 54 -24.79 -18.20 11.35
C ALA A 54 -25.56 -16.87 11.45
N SER A 55 -26.68 -16.80 12.15
CA SER A 55 -27.53 -15.59 12.23
C SER A 55 -27.34 -14.78 13.53
N CYS A 56 -26.36 -15.11 14.35
CA CYS A 56 -25.84 -14.20 15.36
C CYS A 56 -24.50 -13.63 14.89
N ALA A 57 -24.50 -12.96 13.74
CA ALA A 57 -23.49 -11.94 13.48
C ALA A 57 -23.77 -10.82 14.50
N THR A 58 -23.14 -10.90 15.65
CA THR A 58 -23.02 -9.76 16.56
C THR A 58 -22.50 -8.62 15.70
N ALA A 59 -23.32 -7.57 15.60
CA ALA A 59 -22.85 -6.30 15.05
C ALA A 59 -21.46 -6.02 15.63
N PRO A 60 -20.47 -5.57 14.83
CA PRO A 60 -19.15 -5.29 15.36
C PRO A 60 -19.32 -4.38 16.58
N ARG A 61 -18.83 -4.81 17.73
CA ARG A 61 -18.74 -3.97 18.92
C ARG A 61 -17.80 -2.83 18.54
N THR A 62 -18.37 -1.72 18.10
CA THR A 62 -17.68 -0.46 18.10
C THR A 62 -17.32 -0.19 19.56
N VAL A 63 -16.04 -0.06 19.86
CA VAL A 63 -15.57 0.51 21.13
C VAL A 63 -15.90 2.01 21.05
N ARG A 64 -17.20 2.31 21.16
CA ARG A 64 -17.69 3.69 21.29
C ARG A 64 -17.60 4.04 22.75
N GLY A 65 -17.02 5.19 23.05
CA GLY A 65 -17.12 5.79 24.36
C GLY A 65 -18.60 6.03 24.75
N PRO A 66 -18.89 6.33 26.02
CA PRO A 66 -20.25 6.59 26.46
C PRO A 66 -20.84 7.78 25.73
N GLU A 67 -22.05 7.62 25.15
CA GLU A 67 -22.76 8.69 24.47
C GLU A 67 -23.34 9.70 25.49
N TYR A 68 -23.41 10.96 25.10
CA TYR A 68 -24.04 11.99 25.89
C TYR A 68 -25.55 11.73 26.00
N ALA A 69 -26.03 11.44 27.21
CA ALA A 69 -27.38 10.94 27.47
C ALA A 69 -28.52 11.77 26.81
N PRO A 70 -28.49 13.12 26.80
CA PRO A 70 -29.52 13.93 26.15
C PRO A 70 -29.66 13.73 24.63
N THR A 71 -28.61 13.21 23.94
CA THR A 71 -28.61 12.99 22.49
C THR A 71 -28.71 11.50 22.10
N ALA A 72 -28.78 10.60 23.07
CA ALA A 72 -28.75 9.16 22.81
C ALA A 72 -29.94 8.65 21.96
N SER A 73 -31.13 9.26 22.11
CA SER A 73 -32.29 8.95 21.26
C SER A 73 -32.08 9.39 19.82
N LEU A 74 -31.57 10.60 19.59
CA LEU A 74 -31.24 11.13 18.26
C LEU A 74 -30.23 10.24 17.55
N MET A 75 -29.12 9.89 18.20
CA MET A 75 -28.10 9.04 17.62
C MET A 75 -28.62 7.63 17.26
N ARG A 76 -29.53 7.08 18.07
CA ARG A 76 -30.16 5.80 17.81
C ARG A 76 -31.08 5.86 16.60
N GLU A 77 -31.91 6.91 16.51
CA GLU A 77 -32.84 7.14 15.41
C GLU A 77 -32.07 7.37 14.11
N ALA A 78 -31.04 8.22 14.14
CA ALA A 78 -30.17 8.51 13.01
C ALA A 78 -29.45 7.27 12.43
N ARG A 79 -29.15 6.26 13.25
CA ARG A 79 -28.52 5.00 12.82
C ARG A 79 -29.51 3.99 12.26
N SER A 80 -30.82 4.22 12.40
CA SER A 80 -31.85 3.30 11.90
C SER A 80 -32.03 3.44 10.40
N ALA A 81 -31.83 2.34 9.66
CA ALA A 81 -32.04 2.32 8.20
C ALA A 81 -33.52 2.51 7.80
N ASN A 82 -34.46 2.35 8.74
CA ASN A 82 -35.90 2.55 8.50
C ASN A 82 -36.30 4.04 8.55
N VAL A 83 -35.39 4.94 8.97
CA VAL A 83 -35.63 6.38 9.04
C VAL A 83 -35.14 7.03 7.73
N PRO A 84 -35.90 7.94 7.12
CA PRO A 84 -35.48 8.65 5.90
C PRO A 84 -34.14 9.36 6.08
N ALA A 85 -33.29 9.36 5.04
CA ALA A 85 -31.94 9.92 5.08
C ALA A 85 -31.91 11.39 5.54
N GLU A 86 -32.91 12.17 5.15
CA GLU A 86 -33.05 13.58 5.53
C GLU A 86 -33.25 13.76 7.05
N LYS A 87 -34.14 12.94 7.64
CA LYS A 87 -34.36 12.93 9.08
C LYS A 87 -33.12 12.43 9.83
N ARG A 88 -32.46 11.36 9.33
CA ARG A 88 -31.21 10.86 9.90
C ARG A 88 -30.11 11.94 9.91
N ALA A 89 -29.99 12.69 8.79
CA ALA A 89 -29.05 13.80 8.69
C ALA A 89 -29.36 14.92 9.68
N ALA A 90 -30.65 15.28 9.85
CA ALA A 90 -31.10 16.26 10.83
C ALA A 90 -30.79 15.83 12.27
N ASP A 91 -31.02 14.55 12.61
CA ASP A 91 -30.73 14.00 13.94
C ASP A 91 -29.24 14.01 14.28
N TYR A 92 -28.35 13.62 13.32
CA TYR A 92 -26.91 13.75 13.50
C TYR A 92 -26.47 15.20 13.67
N LEU A 93 -27.01 16.12 12.86
CA LEU A 93 -26.68 17.54 12.95
C LEU A 93 -27.12 18.12 14.29
N GLN A 94 -28.31 17.74 14.78
CA GLN A 94 -28.83 18.16 16.09
C GLN A 94 -27.98 17.63 17.24
N ALA A 95 -27.55 16.35 17.17
CA ALA A 95 -26.65 15.77 18.16
C ALA A 95 -25.31 16.50 18.20
N ALA A 96 -24.73 16.83 17.04
CA ALA A 96 -23.51 17.61 16.95
C ALA A 96 -23.69 19.04 17.50
N ALA A 97 -24.78 19.75 17.13
CA ALA A 97 -25.07 21.11 17.60
C ALA A 97 -25.28 21.16 19.13
N THR A 98 -25.92 20.14 19.72
CA THR A 98 -26.13 20.04 21.16
C THR A 98 -24.81 19.83 21.92
N THR A 99 -23.87 19.10 21.34
CA THR A 99 -22.62 18.70 22.02
C THR A 99 -21.44 19.64 21.71
N ALA A 100 -21.48 20.40 20.61
CA ALA A 100 -20.43 21.34 20.21
C ALA A 100 -20.05 22.36 21.32
N PRO A 101 -20.98 23.02 22.02
CA PRO A 101 -20.64 23.93 23.12
C PRO A 101 -19.94 23.25 24.31
N LEU A 102 -20.11 21.92 24.45
CA LEU A 102 -19.55 21.09 25.53
C LEU A 102 -18.14 20.57 25.23
N LEU A 103 -17.60 20.81 24.06
CA LEU A 103 -16.25 20.37 23.67
C LEU A 103 -15.13 20.96 24.55
N GLY A 104 -15.43 21.97 25.37
CA GLY A 104 -14.50 22.55 26.36
C GLY A 104 -14.18 21.67 27.55
N THR A 105 -14.96 20.61 27.80
CA THR A 105 -14.86 19.78 29.00
C THR A 105 -13.79 18.68 28.91
N GLY A 106 -13.21 18.45 27.74
CA GLY A 106 -12.09 17.52 27.53
C GLY A 106 -12.33 16.49 26.41
N ILE A 107 -11.24 15.87 25.98
CA ILE A 107 -11.24 14.75 25.03
C ILE A 107 -11.71 13.49 25.79
N GLY A 108 -12.48 12.62 25.12
CA GLY A 108 -12.99 11.37 25.70
C GLY A 108 -14.22 11.54 26.62
N THR A 109 -14.77 12.76 26.71
CA THR A 109 -16.05 12.95 27.42
C THR A 109 -17.21 12.46 26.56
N PRO A 110 -18.36 12.04 27.17
CA PRO A 110 -19.54 11.62 26.42
C PRO A 110 -20.02 12.63 25.37
N ALA A 111 -19.90 13.92 25.66
CA ALA A 111 -20.24 14.98 24.72
C ALA A 111 -19.27 15.03 23.52
N CYS A 112 -17.97 14.90 23.75
CA CYS A 112 -16.95 14.86 22.70
C CYS A 112 -17.13 13.61 21.83
N GLU A 113 -17.34 12.44 22.43
CA GLU A 113 -17.58 11.18 21.71
C GLU A 113 -18.84 11.24 20.84
N THR A 114 -19.92 11.83 21.36
CA THR A 114 -21.16 12.02 20.58
C THR A 114 -20.95 13.00 19.42
N TYR A 115 -20.26 14.12 19.66
CA TYR A 115 -19.93 15.08 18.60
C TYR A 115 -19.10 14.39 17.50
N ASN A 116 -18.06 13.64 17.87
CA ASN A 116 -17.20 12.93 16.94
C ASN A 116 -17.99 11.91 16.10
N ALA A 117 -18.84 11.10 16.75
CA ALA A 117 -19.70 10.15 16.07
C ALA A 117 -20.68 10.83 15.11
N ALA A 118 -21.35 11.90 15.58
CA ALA A 118 -22.32 12.65 14.77
C ALA A 118 -21.67 13.27 13.53
N CYS A 119 -20.51 13.91 13.66
CA CYS A 119 -19.77 14.48 12.53
C CYS A 119 -19.36 13.41 11.52
N GLY A 120 -18.84 12.27 11.98
CA GLY A 120 -18.41 11.18 11.11
C GLY A 120 -19.57 10.51 10.39
N GLU A 121 -20.60 10.10 11.13
CA GLU A 121 -21.76 9.38 10.61
C GLU A 121 -22.60 10.24 9.65
N LEU A 122 -22.75 11.54 9.96
CA LEU A 122 -23.35 12.52 9.05
C LEU A 122 -22.56 12.57 7.73
N THR A 123 -21.24 12.70 7.80
CA THR A 123 -20.39 12.78 6.59
C THR A 123 -20.51 11.54 5.72
N VAL A 124 -20.52 10.36 6.33
CA VAL A 124 -20.73 9.08 5.61
C VAL A 124 -22.10 9.06 4.95
N LEU A 125 -23.15 9.46 5.67
CA LEU A 125 -24.52 9.52 5.12
C LEU A 125 -24.63 10.47 3.93
N LEU A 126 -24.10 11.68 4.05
CA LEU A 126 -24.13 12.70 2.99
C LEU A 126 -23.39 12.27 1.71
N ARG A 127 -22.49 11.30 1.79
CA ARG A 127 -21.77 10.74 0.64
C ARG A 127 -22.26 9.35 0.22
N SER A 128 -23.30 8.83 0.87
CA SER A 128 -23.98 7.60 0.45
C SER A 128 -24.97 7.86 -0.69
N ASN A 129 -25.43 6.78 -1.31
CA ASN A 129 -26.49 6.86 -2.33
C ASN A 129 -27.81 7.40 -1.76
N GLU A 130 -28.08 7.15 -0.47
CA GLU A 130 -29.30 7.62 0.21
C GLU A 130 -29.26 9.12 0.52
N GLY A 131 -28.13 9.61 1.02
CA GLY A 131 -27.96 10.98 1.51
C GLY A 131 -27.30 11.93 0.52
N GLY A 132 -26.81 11.46 -0.63
CA GLY A 132 -26.00 12.26 -1.55
C GLY A 132 -26.69 13.53 -2.08
N ARG A 133 -28.01 13.53 -2.18
CA ARG A 133 -28.80 14.70 -2.56
C ARG A 133 -28.81 15.80 -1.48
N LEU A 134 -28.50 15.46 -0.22
CA LEU A 134 -28.51 16.39 0.91
C LEU A 134 -27.22 17.21 1.03
N TRP A 135 -26.22 16.87 0.23
CA TRP A 135 -24.95 17.58 0.20
C TRP A 135 -25.16 19.04 -0.24
N ASN A 136 -24.84 20.02 0.62
CA ASN A 136 -25.11 21.46 0.45
C ASN A 136 -26.60 21.86 0.51
N GLN A 137 -27.46 21.11 1.19
CA GLN A 137 -28.85 21.49 1.40
C GLN A 137 -29.10 22.01 2.84
N PRO A 138 -30.09 22.87 3.06
CA PRO A 138 -30.54 23.20 4.40
C PRO A 138 -31.18 21.98 5.06
N LEU A 139 -30.95 21.80 6.37
CA LEU A 139 -31.52 20.73 7.17
C LEU A 139 -32.31 21.34 8.34
N THR A 140 -33.60 20.97 8.46
CA THR A 140 -34.47 21.38 9.56
C THR A 140 -34.42 20.32 10.66
N LEU A 141 -34.13 20.75 11.88
CA LEU A 141 -34.03 19.90 13.08
C LEU A 141 -35.39 19.67 13.73
N ASN A 142 -35.46 18.75 14.70
CA ASN A 142 -36.67 18.39 15.41
C ASN A 142 -37.26 19.53 16.26
N ASP A 143 -36.41 20.49 16.70
CA ASP A 143 -36.82 21.69 17.43
C ASP A 143 -37.26 22.83 16.51
N SER A 144 -37.54 22.54 15.25
CA SER A 144 -37.90 23.48 14.18
C SER A 144 -36.78 24.49 13.81
N LYS A 145 -35.57 24.34 14.40
CA LYS A 145 -34.42 25.14 13.99
C LYS A 145 -33.85 24.61 12.68
N THR A 146 -33.62 25.51 11.74
CA THR A 146 -33.04 25.16 10.44
C THR A 146 -31.61 25.66 10.38
N TYR A 147 -30.70 24.75 9.97
CA TYR A 147 -29.33 25.08 9.66
C TYR A 147 -29.07 24.97 8.17
N ASN A 148 -28.36 25.96 7.62
CA ASN A 148 -27.78 25.87 6.29
C ASN A 148 -26.48 25.09 6.39
N LEU A 149 -26.50 23.81 6.00
CA LEU A 149 -25.30 23.01 5.99
C LEU A 149 -24.40 23.43 4.82
N ARG A 150 -23.24 24.00 5.16
CA ARG A 150 -22.22 24.45 4.20
C ARG A 150 -20.98 23.58 4.29
N LEU A 151 -20.25 23.50 3.19
CA LEU A 151 -18.98 22.78 3.11
C LEU A 151 -17.83 23.79 3.12
N GLU A 152 -16.84 23.59 4.00
CA GLU A 152 -15.66 24.45 4.03
C GLU A 152 -14.84 24.28 2.73
N PRO A 153 -14.46 25.39 2.06
CA PRO A 153 -13.63 25.33 0.85
C PRO A 153 -12.25 24.73 1.13
N ALA A 154 -11.63 24.19 0.07
CA ALA A 154 -10.29 23.64 0.16
C ALA A 154 -9.26 24.65 0.66
N SER A 155 -8.40 24.22 1.57
CA SER A 155 -7.27 24.98 2.07
C SER A 155 -6.09 24.04 2.40
N ASN A 156 -5.00 24.57 2.94
CA ASN A 156 -3.85 23.74 3.31
C ASN A 156 -4.21 22.64 4.33
N GLY A 157 -5.16 22.90 5.25
CA GLY A 157 -5.61 21.95 6.28
C GLY A 157 -6.94 21.25 5.98
N VAL A 158 -7.60 21.58 4.86
CA VAL A 158 -8.95 21.12 4.52
C VAL A 158 -8.98 20.57 3.10
N TRP A 159 -9.54 19.37 2.95
CA TRP A 159 -9.78 18.76 1.63
C TRP A 159 -10.88 19.51 0.87
N ALA A 160 -10.76 19.57 -0.45
CA ALA A 160 -11.88 20.01 -1.29
C ALA A 160 -13.10 19.10 -1.02
N PRO A 161 -14.31 19.68 -0.92
CA PRO A 161 -15.53 18.92 -0.60
C PRO A 161 -15.78 17.68 -1.47
N ASN A 162 -15.42 17.76 -2.75
CA ASN A 162 -15.65 16.72 -3.74
C ASN A 162 -14.39 15.87 -4.04
N TYR A 163 -13.32 15.98 -3.23
CA TYR A 163 -12.09 15.25 -3.49
C TYR A 163 -12.27 13.75 -3.34
N PHE A 164 -12.93 13.30 -2.26
CA PHE A 164 -13.22 11.88 -2.01
C PHE A 164 -14.57 11.48 -2.58
N THR A 165 -14.65 10.26 -3.11
CA THR A 165 -15.87 9.70 -3.68
C THR A 165 -16.80 9.20 -2.58
N THR A 166 -16.22 8.55 -1.56
CA THR A 166 -16.93 7.99 -0.40
C THR A 166 -16.11 8.17 0.87
N PHE A 167 -16.77 7.98 2.01
CA PHE A 167 -16.14 7.90 3.32
C PHE A 167 -16.54 6.60 3.99
N GLU A 168 -15.57 6.00 4.70
CA GLU A 168 -15.76 4.78 5.48
C GLU A 168 -15.45 5.05 6.95
N SER A 169 -16.19 4.43 7.86
CA SER A 169 -15.82 4.45 9.28
C SER A 169 -14.64 3.51 9.52
N PRO A 170 -13.61 3.92 10.26
CA PRO A 170 -12.51 3.05 10.66
C PRO A 170 -13.00 1.78 11.36
N ASP A 171 -14.07 1.84 12.13
CA ASP A 171 -14.64 0.73 12.88
C ASP A 171 -15.16 -0.43 12.00
N GLN A 172 -15.42 -0.16 10.70
CA GLN A 172 -15.85 -1.18 9.75
C GLN A 172 -14.70 -1.98 9.14
N ILE A 173 -13.47 -1.52 9.33
CA ILE A 173 -12.28 -2.18 8.80
C ILE A 173 -11.74 -3.20 9.79
N LYS A 174 -11.81 -4.48 9.42
CA LYS A 174 -11.21 -5.56 10.23
C LYS A 174 -9.70 -5.61 9.97
N GLU A 175 -8.93 -5.13 10.92
CA GLU A 175 -7.48 -5.05 10.83
C GLU A 175 -6.81 -6.40 11.06
N LYS A 176 -6.34 -7.04 10.00
CA LYS A 176 -5.59 -8.30 10.07
C LYS A 176 -4.08 -8.13 9.87
N LEU A 177 -3.67 -7.04 9.20
CA LEU A 177 -2.27 -6.79 8.83
C LEU A 177 -1.55 -5.87 9.82
N ILE A 178 -2.29 -5.13 10.64
CA ILE A 178 -1.77 -4.14 11.55
C ILE A 178 -1.77 -4.69 12.97
N ARG A 179 -0.61 -4.68 13.64
CA ARG A 179 -0.47 -5.20 15.03
C ARG A 179 -0.85 -4.17 16.08
N LYS A 180 -0.65 -2.88 15.77
CA LYS A 180 -0.94 -1.76 16.66
C LYS A 180 -1.49 -0.61 15.83
N GLU A 181 -2.65 -0.11 16.22
CA GLU A 181 -3.27 1.04 15.58
C GLU A 181 -2.60 2.35 15.98
N ASN A 182 -2.50 3.26 15.03
CA ASN A 182 -2.06 4.64 15.22
C ASN A 182 -3.28 5.54 15.26
N ILE A 183 -3.84 5.72 16.47
CA ILE A 183 -4.98 6.56 16.73
C ILE A 183 -4.49 7.87 17.36
N GLN A 184 -5.01 8.98 16.88
CA GLN A 184 -4.88 10.30 17.48
C GLN A 184 -6.20 10.67 18.12
N GLU A 185 -6.19 10.80 19.44
CA GLU A 185 -7.33 11.30 20.21
C GLU A 185 -7.58 12.78 19.89
N GLY A 186 -8.85 13.19 19.81
CA GLY A 186 -9.18 14.56 19.45
C GLY A 186 -10.65 14.78 19.19
N VAL A 187 -10.92 15.89 18.50
CA VAL A 187 -12.27 16.34 18.15
C VAL A 187 -12.54 16.10 16.67
N GLY A 188 -13.77 15.73 16.35
CA GLY A 188 -14.27 15.44 15.01
C GLY A 188 -14.34 13.96 14.68
N GLY A 189 -15.14 13.60 13.68
CA GLY A 189 -15.33 12.22 13.21
C GLY A 189 -14.12 11.73 12.44
N ALA A 190 -13.41 10.73 12.96
CA ALA A 190 -12.33 10.07 12.25
C ALA A 190 -12.89 9.19 11.12
N LEU A 191 -12.42 9.38 9.90
CA LEU A 191 -12.90 8.73 8.68
C LEU A 191 -11.75 8.28 7.78
N ILE A 192 -12.04 7.31 6.93
CA ILE A 192 -11.24 6.99 5.75
C ILE A 192 -11.90 7.67 4.56
N GLY A 193 -11.26 8.69 3.98
CA GLY A 193 -11.66 9.22 2.69
C GLY A 193 -11.15 8.32 1.58
N VAL A 194 -12.04 7.91 0.67
CA VAL A 194 -11.74 7.03 -0.47
C VAL A 194 -12.01 7.78 -1.77
N ARG A 195 -11.00 7.87 -2.62
CA ARG A 195 -11.10 8.47 -3.94
C ARG A 195 -11.02 7.38 -5.01
N ILE A 196 -12.12 7.15 -5.71
CA ILE A 196 -12.19 6.28 -6.89
C ILE A 196 -12.74 7.11 -8.03
N VAL A 197 -12.03 7.16 -9.15
CA VAL A 197 -12.49 7.84 -10.39
C VAL A 197 -12.49 6.87 -11.56
N ASN A 198 -13.34 7.11 -12.52
CA ASN A 198 -13.45 6.33 -13.75
C ASN A 198 -13.35 7.26 -14.97
N PRO A 199 -12.36 7.09 -15.88
CA PRO A 199 -11.28 6.08 -15.83
C PRO A 199 -10.34 6.30 -14.63
N PRO A 200 -9.63 5.25 -14.15
CA PRO A 200 -8.71 5.36 -13.02
C PRO A 200 -7.57 6.34 -13.34
N GLU A 201 -7.22 7.18 -12.37
CA GLU A 201 -6.01 8.01 -12.45
C GLU A 201 -4.77 7.11 -12.49
N LYS A 202 -3.73 7.55 -13.20
CA LYS A 202 -2.45 6.85 -13.21
C LYS A 202 -1.92 6.72 -11.77
N PHE A 203 -1.33 5.59 -11.43
CA PHE A 203 -0.85 5.24 -10.09
C PHE A 203 -1.94 5.01 -9.02
N MET A 204 -3.23 5.04 -9.39
CA MET A 204 -4.31 4.72 -8.46
C MET A 204 -4.41 3.21 -8.23
N PRO A 205 -4.41 2.74 -6.97
CA PRO A 205 -4.75 1.35 -6.65
C PRO A 205 -6.16 0.99 -7.11
N ALA A 206 -6.42 -0.29 -7.38
CA ALA A 206 -7.73 -0.75 -7.84
C ALA A 206 -8.89 -0.44 -6.86
N ARG A 207 -8.59 -0.29 -5.57
CA ARG A 207 -9.56 0.11 -4.53
C ARG A 207 -9.60 1.62 -4.29
N GLY A 208 -8.95 2.42 -5.15
CA GLY A 208 -8.85 3.87 -5.00
C GLY A 208 -7.68 4.32 -4.12
N ILE A 209 -7.54 5.62 -3.97
CA ILE A 209 -6.56 6.27 -3.08
C ILE A 209 -7.26 6.61 -1.77
N THR A 210 -6.62 6.35 -0.63
CA THR A 210 -7.19 6.58 0.70
C THR A 210 -6.44 7.61 1.51
N ALA A 211 -7.13 8.25 2.46
CA ALA A 211 -6.51 9.12 3.45
C ALA A 211 -7.28 9.08 4.77
N ALA A 212 -6.56 9.34 5.88
CA ALA A 212 -7.21 9.72 7.13
C ALA A 212 -7.82 11.12 6.98
N VAL A 213 -9.10 11.24 7.30
CA VAL A 213 -9.87 12.47 7.27
C VAL A 213 -10.55 12.66 8.62
N THR A 214 -10.63 13.91 9.08
CA THR A 214 -11.43 14.26 10.25
C THR A 214 -12.56 15.18 9.83
N ALA A 215 -13.80 14.78 10.04
CA ALA A 215 -14.97 15.63 9.79
C ALA A 215 -15.25 16.47 11.02
N THR A 216 -15.33 17.80 10.87
CA THR A 216 -15.71 18.72 11.95
C THR A 216 -16.87 19.60 11.53
N LEU A 217 -17.73 19.95 12.46
CA LEU A 217 -18.84 20.89 12.31
C LEU A 217 -18.62 22.11 13.20
N ASP A 218 -18.72 23.28 12.63
CA ASP A 218 -18.74 24.56 13.34
C ASP A 218 -20.11 25.22 13.18
N PHE A 219 -20.70 25.72 14.28
CA PHE A 219 -22.05 26.28 14.32
C PHE A 219 -22.02 27.80 14.56
N HIS A 220 -22.57 28.54 13.60
CA HIS A 220 -22.67 30.01 13.69
C HIS A 220 -24.07 30.46 13.30
N SER A 221 -24.85 30.98 14.27
CA SER A 221 -26.22 31.40 14.04
C SER A 221 -27.10 30.33 13.38
N THR A 222 -27.42 30.46 12.09
CA THR A 222 -28.20 29.53 11.29
C THR A 222 -27.35 28.73 10.31
N ASP A 223 -26.04 28.83 10.35
CA ASP A 223 -25.12 28.09 9.49
C ASP A 223 -24.41 26.97 10.28
N ALA A 224 -24.29 25.81 9.67
CA ALA A 224 -23.45 24.70 10.10
C ALA A 224 -22.39 24.44 9.04
N THR A 225 -21.12 24.60 9.37
CA THR A 225 -20.01 24.42 8.41
C THR A 225 -19.32 23.08 8.64
N LEU A 226 -19.44 22.17 7.68
CA LEU A 226 -18.76 20.88 7.68
C LEU A 226 -17.41 21.01 6.99
N ALA A 227 -16.34 20.69 7.70
CA ALA A 227 -14.97 20.69 7.19
C ALA A 227 -14.38 19.30 7.14
N LEU A 228 -13.74 18.95 6.02
CA LEU A 228 -12.99 17.71 5.83
C LEU A 228 -11.50 17.98 6.10
N ARG A 229 -11.08 17.83 7.34
CA ARG A 229 -9.74 18.18 7.82
C ARG A 229 -8.68 17.17 7.37
N ARG A 230 -7.41 17.64 7.30
CA ARG A 230 -6.22 16.85 6.91
C ARG A 230 -5.32 16.59 8.12
N PRO A 231 -5.65 15.65 9.04
CA PRO A 231 -4.94 15.46 10.31
C PRO A 231 -3.46 15.06 10.12
N ALA A 232 -3.11 14.40 9.02
CA ALA A 232 -1.73 14.07 8.70
C ALA A 232 -0.86 15.29 8.33
N LYS A 233 -1.45 16.39 7.90
CA LYS A 233 -0.77 17.65 7.53
C LYS A 233 -0.86 18.69 8.64
N GLN A 234 -2.04 18.82 9.23
CA GLN A 234 -2.33 19.71 10.35
C GLN A 234 -3.07 18.93 11.44
N PRO A 235 -2.37 18.46 12.50
CA PRO A 235 -2.98 17.65 13.55
C PRO A 235 -3.88 18.44 14.49
N MET A 236 -3.82 19.77 14.42
CA MET A 236 -4.63 20.71 15.20
C MET A 236 -5.46 21.59 14.25
N ALA A 237 -6.68 21.92 14.63
CA ALA A 237 -7.53 22.87 13.90
C ALA A 237 -8.39 23.70 14.85
N SER A 238 -8.87 24.87 14.38
CA SER A 238 -9.92 25.60 15.06
C SER A 238 -11.24 24.85 14.89
N VAL A 239 -11.88 24.50 15.99
CA VAL A 239 -13.22 23.90 16.06
C VAL A 239 -13.98 24.63 17.17
N GLU A 240 -15.15 25.18 16.85
CA GLU A 240 -15.94 26.02 17.78
C GLU A 240 -15.07 27.13 18.42
N GLY A 241 -14.31 27.85 17.57
CA GLY A 241 -13.47 28.97 17.96
C GLY A 241 -12.24 28.63 18.81
N LYS A 242 -11.93 27.36 19.07
CA LYS A 242 -10.78 26.95 19.89
C LYS A 242 -9.89 25.96 19.10
N THR A 243 -8.57 26.15 19.20
CA THR A 243 -7.60 25.22 18.62
C THR A 243 -7.61 23.90 19.41
N ARG A 244 -7.88 22.78 18.70
CA ARG A 244 -8.06 21.45 19.28
C ARG A 244 -7.30 20.40 18.47
N PRO A 245 -6.83 19.31 19.09
CA PRO A 245 -6.34 18.17 18.34
C PRO A 245 -7.50 17.51 17.56
N LEU A 246 -7.21 17.07 16.34
CA LEU A 246 -8.16 16.37 15.49
C LEU A 246 -8.15 14.86 15.79
N ALA A 247 -9.34 14.25 15.92
CA ALA A 247 -9.45 12.80 16.01
C ALA A 247 -9.07 12.14 14.66
N ALA A 248 -8.21 11.15 14.66
CA ALA A 248 -7.81 10.46 13.44
C ALA A 248 -7.40 9.01 13.71
N ASN A 249 -7.66 8.11 12.75
CA ASN A 249 -7.05 6.78 12.67
C ASN A 249 -6.17 6.71 11.43
N PHE A 250 -4.84 6.64 11.62
CA PHE A 250 -3.87 6.59 10.52
C PHE A 250 -3.62 5.17 10.02
N SER A 251 -4.03 4.16 10.77
CA SER A 251 -3.91 2.74 10.40
C SER A 251 -5.01 2.28 9.45
N ALA A 252 -6.22 2.78 9.65
CA ALA A 252 -7.39 2.32 8.91
C ALA A 252 -7.28 2.52 7.38
N PRO A 253 -6.73 3.64 6.84
CA PRO A 253 -6.48 3.80 5.42
C PRO A 253 -5.55 2.73 4.81
N ILE A 254 -4.58 2.21 5.59
CA ILE A 254 -3.67 1.14 5.14
C ILE A 254 -4.42 -0.20 5.16
N SER A 255 -5.14 -0.47 6.23
CA SER A 255 -5.94 -1.70 6.40
C SER A 255 -7.05 -1.82 5.34
N TYR A 256 -7.56 -0.70 4.83
CA TYR A 256 -8.54 -0.65 3.74
C TYR A 256 -8.08 -1.40 2.48
N TYR A 257 -6.76 -1.40 2.20
CA TYR A 257 -6.21 -2.10 1.04
C TYR A 257 -6.10 -3.61 1.21
N GLN A 258 -6.32 -4.15 2.41
CA GLN A 258 -6.17 -5.59 2.65
C GLN A 258 -7.03 -6.41 1.70
N PRO A 259 -6.43 -7.32 0.89
CA PRO A 259 -7.20 -8.18 0.01
C PRO A 259 -7.86 -9.30 0.83
N PRO A 260 -8.99 -9.83 0.37
CA PRO A 260 -9.51 -11.07 0.92
C PRO A 260 -8.54 -12.21 0.61
N GLY A 261 -8.28 -13.08 1.58
CA GLY A 261 -7.47 -14.26 1.41
C GLY A 261 -6.08 -14.21 2.08
N ASN A 262 -5.31 -15.26 1.85
CA ASN A 262 -3.98 -15.42 2.45
C ASN A 262 -2.91 -14.75 1.55
N LEU A 263 -2.23 -13.73 2.08
CA LEU A 263 -1.19 -12.97 1.36
C LEU A 263 -0.03 -13.85 0.88
N LEU A 264 0.34 -14.88 1.65
CA LEU A 264 1.39 -15.82 1.26
C LEU A 264 1.00 -16.57 -0.01
N VAL A 265 -0.27 -17.02 -0.10
CA VAL A 265 -0.80 -17.71 -1.27
C VAL A 265 -0.85 -16.78 -2.48
N ILE A 266 -1.30 -15.53 -2.28
CA ILE A 266 -1.34 -14.52 -3.35
C ILE A 266 0.07 -14.25 -3.89
N GLY A 267 1.05 -14.04 -3.00
CA GLY A 267 2.46 -13.81 -3.36
C GLY A 267 3.08 -15.00 -4.09
N LEU A 268 2.82 -16.22 -3.62
CA LEU A 268 3.28 -17.46 -4.26
C LEU A 268 2.70 -17.60 -5.67
N MET A 269 1.40 -17.35 -5.85
CA MET A 269 0.73 -17.43 -7.15
C MET A 269 1.23 -16.36 -8.12
N ALA A 270 1.46 -15.12 -7.65
CA ALA A 270 2.04 -14.06 -8.46
C ALA A 270 3.48 -14.39 -8.91
N GLY A 271 4.24 -15.12 -8.10
CA GLY A 271 5.55 -15.64 -8.47
C GLY A 271 5.48 -16.78 -9.48
N LEU A 272 4.64 -17.79 -9.25
CA LEU A 272 4.57 -18.98 -10.09
C LEU A 272 3.85 -18.76 -11.44
N ARG A 273 2.84 -17.89 -11.47
CA ARG A 273 2.01 -17.59 -12.66
C ARG A 273 2.08 -16.12 -13.04
N SER A 274 3.28 -15.61 -13.25
CA SER A 274 3.55 -14.20 -13.52
C SER A 274 2.69 -13.60 -14.63
N GLY A 275 2.38 -14.36 -15.68
CA GLY A 275 1.55 -13.90 -16.80
C GLY A 275 0.15 -13.42 -16.40
N ARG A 276 -0.45 -13.98 -15.35
CA ARG A 276 -1.78 -13.58 -14.85
C ARG A 276 -1.79 -12.26 -14.06
N TYR A 277 -0.63 -11.77 -13.68
CA TYR A 277 -0.49 -10.59 -12.82
C TYR A 277 0.27 -9.45 -13.50
N MET A 278 0.51 -9.57 -14.81
CA MET A 278 1.24 -8.55 -15.57
C MET A 278 0.51 -7.22 -15.63
N ASP A 279 -0.82 -7.25 -15.73
CA ASP A 279 -1.71 -6.10 -15.69
C ASP A 279 -1.71 -5.36 -14.33
N LYS A 280 -1.22 -6.02 -13.28
CA LYS A 280 -1.07 -5.48 -11.92
C LYS A 280 0.34 -4.97 -11.63
N THR A 281 1.23 -4.97 -12.64
CA THR A 281 2.56 -4.36 -12.50
C THR A 281 2.42 -2.85 -12.58
N GLY A 282 2.88 -2.16 -11.54
CA GLY A 282 2.82 -0.71 -11.51
C GLY A 282 3.29 -0.12 -10.20
N LEU A 283 3.48 1.18 -10.21
CA LEU A 283 3.68 1.98 -9.01
C LEU A 283 2.33 2.50 -8.52
N TYR A 284 2.03 2.32 -7.24
CA TYR A 284 0.75 2.69 -6.65
C TYR A 284 0.93 3.68 -5.50
N PHE A 285 0.15 4.75 -5.54
CA PHE A 285 0.08 5.75 -4.48
C PHE A 285 -0.95 5.31 -3.46
N LEU A 286 -0.52 5.08 -2.22
CA LEU A 286 -1.44 4.70 -1.14
C LEU A 286 -2.19 5.89 -0.55
N GLN A 287 -1.73 7.10 -0.85
CA GLN A 287 -2.26 8.37 -0.35
C GLN A 287 -2.42 9.35 -1.51
N PRO A 288 -3.27 10.38 -1.38
CA PRO A 288 -3.31 11.48 -2.34
C PRO A 288 -1.93 12.08 -2.55
N TYR A 289 -1.57 12.31 -3.83
CA TYR A 289 -0.30 12.95 -4.16
C TYR A 289 -0.19 14.35 -3.53
N ASP A 290 0.95 14.62 -2.93
CA ASP A 290 1.29 15.91 -2.34
C ASP A 290 2.69 16.34 -2.83
N PRO A 291 2.83 17.46 -3.59
CA PRO A 291 4.10 17.91 -4.14
C PRO A 291 5.12 18.28 -3.06
N ASP A 292 4.67 18.64 -1.86
CA ASP A 292 5.53 19.03 -0.73
C ASP A 292 6.12 17.84 0.01
N ARG A 293 5.58 16.63 -0.20
CA ARG A 293 6.03 15.40 0.47
C ARG A 293 7.01 14.60 -0.36
N ILE A 294 8.00 14.01 0.32
CA ILE A 294 9.00 13.14 -0.27
C ILE A 294 8.38 11.78 -0.58
N PRO A 295 8.43 11.29 -1.83
CA PRO A 295 8.00 9.94 -2.14
C PRO A 295 8.93 8.89 -1.51
N LEU A 296 8.35 8.02 -0.68
CA LEU A 296 9.00 6.85 -0.12
C LEU A 296 8.46 5.62 -0.83
N VAL A 297 9.30 5.05 -1.72
CA VAL A 297 8.93 3.94 -2.59
C VAL A 297 9.37 2.62 -1.98
N PHE A 298 8.45 1.67 -1.83
CA PHE A 298 8.71 0.34 -1.30
C PHE A 298 8.68 -0.73 -2.39
N VAL A 299 9.71 -1.57 -2.43
CA VAL A 299 9.88 -2.65 -3.41
C VAL A 299 9.99 -3.99 -2.69
N HIS A 300 9.00 -4.87 -2.88
CA HIS A 300 8.90 -6.15 -2.17
C HIS A 300 9.78 -7.26 -2.78
N GLY A 301 9.97 -8.36 -2.05
CA GLY A 301 10.79 -9.51 -2.42
C GLY A 301 10.06 -10.61 -3.20
N LEU A 302 10.79 -11.69 -3.47
CA LEU A 302 10.30 -12.90 -4.15
C LEU A 302 9.17 -13.56 -3.34
N PHE A 303 8.14 -14.06 -4.03
CA PHE A 303 6.94 -14.67 -3.46
C PHE A 303 6.21 -13.82 -2.43
N SER A 304 6.37 -12.50 -2.53
CA SER A 304 5.77 -11.49 -1.68
C SER A 304 4.83 -10.58 -2.48
N THR A 305 4.19 -9.66 -1.80
CA THR A 305 3.30 -8.66 -2.40
C THR A 305 3.55 -7.29 -1.78
N SER A 306 3.01 -6.22 -2.38
CA SER A 306 3.08 -4.87 -1.82
C SER A 306 2.44 -4.75 -0.42
N PHE A 307 1.53 -5.67 -0.06
CA PHE A 307 0.87 -5.69 1.26
C PHE A 307 1.80 -6.08 2.40
N ASN A 308 2.94 -6.70 2.12
CA ASN A 308 3.96 -6.99 3.14
C ASN A 308 4.54 -5.72 3.77
N TRP A 309 4.36 -4.57 3.14
CA TRP A 309 4.80 -3.29 3.68
C TRP A 309 3.79 -2.63 4.63
N ALA A 310 2.57 -3.18 4.76
CA ALA A 310 1.51 -2.57 5.57
C ALA A 310 1.94 -2.30 7.01
N GLN A 311 2.57 -3.29 7.69
CA GLN A 311 3.05 -3.13 9.05
C GLN A 311 4.19 -2.10 9.15
N THR A 312 5.13 -2.10 8.19
CA THR A 312 6.24 -1.14 8.13
C THR A 312 5.72 0.28 7.91
N ILE A 313 4.83 0.48 6.93
CA ILE A 313 4.23 1.78 6.64
C ILE A 313 3.43 2.28 7.85
N ASN A 314 2.65 1.40 8.48
CA ASN A 314 1.92 1.75 9.69
C ASN A 314 2.85 2.19 10.83
N GLY A 315 3.94 1.45 11.06
CA GLY A 315 4.92 1.80 12.08
C GLY A 315 5.59 3.15 11.82
N LEU A 316 5.95 3.44 10.56
CA LEU A 316 6.51 4.73 10.16
C LEU A 316 5.48 5.88 10.30
N GLN A 317 4.21 5.60 10.05
CA GLN A 317 3.14 6.60 10.23
C GLN A 317 2.83 6.89 11.71
N ALA A 318 3.33 6.11 12.65
CA ALA A 318 3.24 6.44 14.08
C ALA A 318 3.96 7.76 14.42
N ASP A 319 5.03 8.07 13.66
CA ASP A 319 5.76 9.34 13.80
C ASP A 319 5.08 10.49 13.05
N PRO A 320 4.65 11.57 13.73
CA PRO A 320 4.05 12.75 13.10
C PRO A 320 4.96 13.43 12.07
N GLU A 321 6.28 13.48 12.29
CA GLU A 321 7.22 14.09 11.35
C GLU A 321 7.33 13.28 10.07
N ILE A 322 7.34 11.95 10.16
CA ILE A 322 7.33 11.08 8.98
C ILE A 322 6.01 11.25 8.22
N ARG A 323 4.86 11.24 8.93
CA ARG A 323 3.54 11.47 8.30
C ARG A 323 3.47 12.82 7.57
N LYS A 324 4.07 13.86 8.14
CA LYS A 324 4.04 15.22 7.59
C LYS A 324 4.90 15.37 6.33
N HIS A 325 6.05 14.72 6.29
CA HIS A 325 7.07 14.97 5.26
C HIS A 325 7.17 13.89 4.19
N TYR A 326 6.62 12.68 4.40
CA TYR A 326 6.68 11.57 3.45
C TYR A 326 5.30 11.16 2.95
N GLN A 327 5.27 10.68 1.70
CA GLN A 327 4.12 9.99 1.10
C GLN A 327 4.57 8.59 0.66
N PHE A 328 3.69 7.59 0.89
CA PHE A 328 4.04 6.19 0.77
C PHE A 328 3.54 5.62 -0.56
N TRP A 329 4.47 5.09 -1.35
CA TRP A 329 4.20 4.44 -2.63
C TRP A 329 4.73 3.03 -2.63
N VAL A 330 4.07 2.13 -3.34
CA VAL A 330 4.48 0.72 -3.43
C VAL A 330 4.61 0.30 -4.88
N PHE A 331 5.69 -0.41 -5.21
CA PHE A 331 5.85 -1.04 -6.51
C PHE A 331 5.34 -2.48 -6.43
N GLY A 332 4.25 -2.78 -7.14
CA GLY A 332 3.68 -4.12 -7.30
C GLY A 332 4.18 -4.75 -8.60
N TYR A 333 4.63 -6.00 -8.54
CA TYR A 333 5.10 -6.72 -9.71
C TYR A 333 5.02 -8.25 -9.51
N PRO A 334 4.84 -9.03 -10.60
CA PRO A 334 4.90 -10.49 -10.55
C PRO A 334 6.34 -10.95 -10.31
N THR A 335 6.59 -11.58 -9.17
CA THR A 335 7.94 -11.85 -8.69
C THR A 335 8.65 -13.02 -9.39
N GLY A 336 7.98 -13.78 -10.28
CA GLY A 336 8.59 -14.84 -11.08
C GLY A 336 9.35 -14.32 -12.30
N ASN A 337 9.13 -13.10 -12.73
CA ASN A 337 9.81 -12.51 -13.89
C ASN A 337 11.32 -12.37 -13.67
N PRO A 338 12.13 -12.33 -14.74
CA PRO A 338 13.56 -12.05 -14.64
C PRO A 338 13.84 -10.75 -13.87
N ILE A 339 14.86 -10.76 -13.01
CA ILE A 339 15.20 -9.62 -12.13
C ILE A 339 15.47 -8.35 -12.94
N LEU A 340 16.26 -8.46 -14.03
CA LEU A 340 16.58 -7.33 -14.90
C LEU A 340 15.33 -6.74 -15.57
N TYR A 341 14.38 -7.59 -15.97
CA TYR A 341 13.09 -7.14 -16.49
C TYR A 341 12.27 -6.40 -15.43
N SER A 342 12.15 -6.96 -14.23
CA SER A 342 11.42 -6.31 -13.14
C SER A 342 12.04 -4.97 -12.74
N ALA A 343 13.39 -4.87 -12.79
CA ALA A 343 14.10 -3.61 -12.57
C ALA A 343 13.85 -2.58 -13.70
N LEU A 344 13.75 -3.03 -14.97
CA LEU A 344 13.33 -2.18 -16.08
C LEU A 344 11.93 -1.63 -15.84
N ARG A 345 10.97 -2.47 -15.44
CA ARG A 345 9.59 -2.02 -15.14
C ARG A 345 9.56 -0.96 -14.04
N LEU A 346 10.35 -1.13 -12.98
CA LEU A 346 10.47 -0.11 -11.92
C LEU A 346 11.02 1.22 -12.48
N ARG A 347 12.06 1.17 -13.35
CA ARG A 347 12.59 2.39 -14.00
C ARG A 347 11.54 3.11 -14.83
N GLU A 348 10.77 2.37 -15.61
CA GLU A 348 9.71 2.91 -16.45
C GLU A 348 8.60 3.56 -15.62
N GLU A 349 8.22 2.93 -14.49
CA GLU A 349 7.22 3.51 -13.59
C GLU A 349 7.72 4.79 -12.91
N LEU A 350 8.97 4.84 -12.46
CA LEU A 350 9.56 6.07 -11.92
C LEU A 350 9.65 7.17 -12.99
N ALA A 351 10.06 6.85 -14.23
CA ALA A 351 10.07 7.79 -15.34
C ALA A 351 8.64 8.28 -15.70
N ASN A 352 7.64 7.42 -15.56
CA ASN A 352 6.23 7.81 -15.70
C ASN A 352 5.80 8.82 -14.63
N VAL A 353 6.26 8.66 -13.39
CA VAL A 353 6.01 9.66 -12.33
C VAL A 353 6.67 10.98 -12.66
N ASP A 354 7.94 10.96 -13.07
CA ASP A 354 8.69 12.16 -13.46
C ASP A 354 7.96 12.93 -14.58
N LYS A 355 7.32 12.20 -15.49
CA LYS A 355 6.55 12.77 -16.61
C LYS A 355 5.20 13.35 -16.18
N VAL A 356 4.49 12.67 -15.28
CA VAL A 356 3.14 13.09 -14.83
C VAL A 356 3.23 14.15 -13.73
N TYR A 357 4.22 14.06 -12.86
CA TYR A 357 4.45 14.94 -11.72
C TYR A 357 5.89 15.51 -11.73
N PRO A 358 6.27 16.35 -12.70
CA PRO A 358 7.66 16.78 -12.91
C PRO A 358 8.27 17.52 -11.69
N ASN A 359 7.44 18.14 -10.88
CA ASN A 359 7.84 18.91 -9.69
C ASN A 359 7.79 18.11 -8.38
N HIS A 360 7.64 16.78 -8.42
CA HIS A 360 7.69 15.99 -7.19
C HIS A 360 9.05 16.08 -6.49
N ARG A 361 9.06 15.91 -5.16
CA ARG A 361 10.30 15.81 -4.36
C ARG A 361 11.11 14.57 -4.79
N PRO A 362 12.44 14.60 -4.67
CA PRO A 362 13.29 13.43 -4.94
C PRO A 362 12.89 12.21 -4.08
N TYR A 363 13.09 11.01 -4.65
CA TYR A 363 12.72 9.74 -4.03
C TYR A 363 13.67 9.30 -2.92
N VAL A 364 13.11 8.61 -1.92
CA VAL A 364 13.79 7.60 -1.10
C VAL A 364 13.20 6.23 -1.46
N VAL A 365 14.05 5.23 -1.71
CA VAL A 365 13.60 3.90 -2.12
C VAL A 365 14.06 2.86 -1.10
N VAL A 366 13.14 1.98 -0.68
CA VAL A 366 13.38 0.88 0.26
C VAL A 366 13.08 -0.44 -0.43
N GLY A 367 14.07 -1.30 -0.54
CA GLY A 367 13.93 -2.62 -1.16
C GLY A 367 14.20 -3.75 -0.18
N HIS A 368 13.30 -4.74 -0.14
CA HIS A 368 13.45 -5.95 0.63
C HIS A 368 13.83 -7.12 -0.28
N SER A 369 14.84 -7.91 0.12
CA SER A 369 15.22 -9.15 -0.57
C SER A 369 15.50 -8.88 -2.07
N MET A 370 14.87 -9.60 -2.99
CA MET A 370 14.95 -9.36 -4.44
C MET A 370 14.58 -7.92 -4.80
N GLY A 371 13.63 -7.30 -4.10
CA GLY A 371 13.28 -5.88 -4.29
C GLY A 371 14.44 -4.92 -4.02
N GLY A 372 15.36 -5.28 -3.12
CA GLY A 372 16.61 -4.55 -2.90
C GLY A 372 17.54 -4.60 -4.13
N MET A 373 17.59 -5.72 -4.84
CA MET A 373 18.33 -5.83 -6.11
C MET A 373 17.73 -4.93 -7.19
N LEU A 374 16.39 -4.91 -7.31
CA LEU A 374 15.70 -4.00 -8.21
C LEU A 374 16.02 -2.53 -7.86
N THR A 375 16.04 -2.21 -6.56
CA THR A 375 16.38 -0.88 -6.04
C THR A 375 17.83 -0.51 -6.36
N ARG A 376 18.80 -1.42 -6.18
CA ARG A 376 20.20 -1.19 -6.55
C ARG A 376 20.34 -0.79 -8.01
N MET A 377 19.63 -1.47 -8.92
CA MET A 377 19.66 -1.19 -10.35
C MET A 377 19.03 0.17 -10.73
N GLN A 378 18.39 0.89 -9.80
CA GLN A 378 17.93 2.26 -10.02
C GLN A 378 19.01 3.30 -9.69
N VAL A 379 20.03 2.92 -8.93
CA VAL A 379 21.08 3.84 -8.43
C VAL A 379 22.49 3.44 -8.88
N THR A 380 22.57 2.59 -9.89
CA THR A 380 23.83 2.18 -10.56
C THR A 380 23.70 2.38 -12.07
N THR A 381 24.84 2.57 -12.75
CA THR A 381 24.89 2.69 -14.21
C THR A 381 25.61 1.49 -14.80
N VAL A 382 24.91 0.69 -15.60
CA VAL A 382 25.46 -0.48 -16.29
C VAL A 382 25.44 -0.24 -17.79
N THR A 383 26.60 -0.32 -18.42
CA THR A 383 26.79 -0.07 -19.85
C THR A 383 27.02 -1.36 -20.63
N ARG A 384 26.86 -1.29 -21.95
CA ARG A 384 27.17 -2.37 -22.87
C ARG A 384 28.59 -2.94 -22.67
N GLY A 385 29.61 -2.05 -22.56
CA GLY A 385 31.00 -2.47 -22.39
C GLY A 385 31.27 -3.28 -21.12
N MET A 386 30.49 -3.08 -20.04
CA MET A 386 30.60 -3.89 -18.81
C MET A 386 30.16 -5.34 -19.07
N TRP A 387 29.08 -5.53 -19.83
CA TRP A 387 28.63 -6.85 -20.23
C TRP A 387 29.62 -7.54 -21.19
N GLU A 388 30.15 -6.79 -22.15
CA GLU A 388 31.15 -7.30 -23.09
C GLU A 388 32.43 -7.74 -22.37
N LYS A 389 32.84 -7.00 -21.33
CA LYS A 389 33.95 -7.39 -20.44
C LYS A 389 33.65 -8.67 -19.66
N ALA A 390 32.43 -8.85 -19.18
CA ALA A 390 32.04 -9.99 -18.35
C ALA A 390 31.73 -11.25 -19.15
N LEU A 391 31.11 -11.13 -20.33
CA LEU A 391 30.57 -12.25 -21.11
C LEU A 391 31.21 -12.41 -22.50
N GLY A 392 32.17 -11.54 -22.85
CA GLY A 392 32.91 -11.64 -24.10
C GLY A 392 32.03 -11.60 -25.35
N GLU A 393 32.25 -12.55 -26.28
CA GLU A 393 31.55 -12.61 -27.56
C GLU A 393 30.06 -12.80 -27.45
N THR A 394 29.56 -13.47 -26.40
CA THR A 394 28.11 -13.60 -26.17
C THR A 394 27.44 -12.25 -25.99
N ALA A 395 27.98 -11.37 -25.15
CA ALA A 395 27.42 -10.04 -25.00
C ALA A 395 27.53 -9.20 -26.29
N LYS A 396 28.67 -9.29 -26.99
CA LYS A 396 28.88 -8.58 -28.27
C LYS A 396 27.85 -9.01 -29.32
N SER A 397 27.58 -10.33 -29.44
CA SER A 397 26.57 -10.87 -30.35
C SER A 397 25.18 -10.35 -30.00
N ILE A 398 24.77 -10.48 -28.71
CA ILE A 398 23.47 -9.99 -28.25
C ILE A 398 23.29 -8.50 -28.59
N PHE A 399 24.26 -7.65 -28.29
CA PHE A 399 24.15 -6.21 -28.56
C PHE A 399 24.28 -5.83 -30.03
N ARG A 400 24.89 -6.66 -30.86
CA ARG A 400 24.96 -6.46 -32.32
C ARG A 400 23.65 -6.84 -33.00
N GLU A 401 23.02 -7.91 -32.56
CA GLU A 401 21.83 -8.50 -33.17
C GLU A 401 20.53 -7.88 -32.68
N ASN A 402 20.57 -7.16 -31.55
CA ASN A 402 19.40 -6.54 -30.96
C ASN A 402 19.48 -5.01 -30.98
N SER A 403 18.39 -4.34 -31.37
CA SER A 403 18.29 -2.88 -31.35
C SER A 403 18.33 -2.33 -29.93
N SER A 404 18.67 -1.04 -29.78
CA SER A 404 18.66 -0.32 -28.47
C SER A 404 17.31 -0.38 -27.76
N ASP A 405 16.23 -0.44 -28.53
CA ASP A 405 14.85 -0.45 -28.01
C ASP A 405 14.33 -1.85 -27.69
N SER A 406 15.11 -2.90 -28.03
CA SER A 406 14.74 -4.27 -27.70
C SER A 406 14.66 -4.46 -26.19
N LEU A 407 13.78 -5.37 -25.76
CA LEU A 407 13.56 -5.65 -24.34
C LEU A 407 14.85 -6.04 -23.62
N ILE A 408 15.69 -6.86 -24.27
CA ILE A 408 16.93 -7.36 -23.67
C ILE A 408 17.93 -6.23 -23.45
N VAL A 409 18.12 -5.33 -24.43
CA VAL A 409 19.06 -4.20 -24.33
C VAL A 409 18.57 -3.22 -23.26
N ARG A 410 17.30 -2.84 -23.26
CA ARG A 410 16.71 -1.95 -22.26
C ARG A 410 16.74 -2.53 -20.84
N ALA A 411 16.65 -3.84 -20.69
CA ALA A 411 16.73 -4.49 -19.39
C ALA A 411 18.16 -4.57 -18.85
N THR A 412 19.15 -4.75 -19.73
CA THR A 412 20.54 -4.96 -19.37
C THR A 412 21.37 -3.68 -19.31
N THR A 413 21.03 -2.65 -20.08
CA THR A 413 21.74 -1.36 -20.09
C THR A 413 20.88 -0.27 -19.46
N PHE A 414 21.43 0.44 -18.48
CA PHE A 414 20.68 1.46 -17.74
C PHE A 414 21.58 2.45 -17.02
N HIS A 415 21.01 3.60 -16.72
CA HIS A 415 21.64 4.67 -15.95
C HIS A 415 20.98 4.84 -14.58
N ALA A 416 21.77 5.27 -13.60
CA ALA A 416 21.27 5.65 -12.29
C ALA A 416 20.24 6.78 -12.41
N ASN A 417 19.12 6.66 -11.70
CA ASN A 417 18.08 7.69 -11.67
C ASN A 417 18.55 8.87 -10.77
N PRO A 418 18.77 10.07 -11.33
CA PRO A 418 19.29 11.21 -10.56
C PRO A 418 18.29 11.76 -9.52
N ARG A 419 17.02 11.40 -9.63
CA ARG A 419 15.97 11.82 -8.68
C ARG A 419 15.89 10.95 -7.44
N ILE A 420 16.55 9.80 -7.39
CA ILE A 420 16.70 9.02 -6.17
C ILE A 420 17.86 9.63 -5.36
N LYS A 421 17.61 9.94 -4.09
CA LYS A 421 18.60 10.59 -3.21
C LYS A 421 19.03 9.74 -2.02
N ARG A 422 18.36 8.62 -1.77
CA ARG A 422 18.71 7.67 -0.72
C ARG A 422 18.07 6.31 -0.99
N VAL A 423 18.77 5.24 -0.65
CA VAL A 423 18.20 3.88 -0.70
C VAL A 423 18.47 3.12 0.60
N VAL A 424 17.56 2.19 0.91
CA VAL A 424 17.72 1.25 2.03
C VAL A 424 17.52 -0.16 1.52
N PHE A 425 18.47 -1.03 1.80
CA PHE A 425 18.45 -2.45 1.48
C PHE A 425 18.13 -3.25 2.74
N ILE A 426 17.09 -4.08 2.68
CA ILE A 426 16.70 -4.95 3.79
C ILE A 426 16.84 -6.40 3.35
N CYS A 427 17.69 -7.18 4.00
CA CYS A 427 17.95 -8.61 3.72
C CYS A 427 18.19 -8.86 2.21
N THR A 428 18.94 -7.99 1.54
CA THR A 428 19.09 -8.01 0.09
C THR A 428 20.23 -8.93 -0.36
N PRO A 429 20.00 -9.92 -1.24
CA PRO A 429 21.02 -10.85 -1.71
C PRO A 429 21.84 -10.23 -2.85
N HIS A 430 22.70 -9.24 -2.54
CA HIS A 430 23.52 -8.56 -3.56
C HIS A 430 24.43 -9.50 -4.33
N ARG A 431 24.92 -10.57 -3.68
CA ARG A 431 25.78 -11.60 -4.28
C ARG A 431 25.06 -12.93 -4.50
N GLY A 432 23.71 -12.91 -4.42
CA GLY A 432 22.85 -14.08 -4.58
C GLY A 432 22.58 -14.83 -3.28
N SER A 433 21.84 -15.93 -3.41
CA SER A 433 21.46 -16.80 -2.30
C SER A 433 21.62 -18.27 -2.70
N GLU A 434 22.28 -19.04 -1.85
CA GLU A 434 22.44 -20.49 -2.07
C GLU A 434 21.14 -21.26 -2.05
N MET A 435 20.10 -20.75 -1.36
CA MET A 435 18.76 -21.31 -1.43
C MET A 435 18.21 -21.39 -2.86
N ALA A 436 18.58 -20.43 -3.74
CA ALA A 436 18.21 -20.47 -5.15
C ALA A 436 18.89 -21.63 -5.92
N SER A 437 20.02 -22.12 -5.42
CA SER A 437 20.76 -23.28 -5.98
C SER A 437 20.33 -24.62 -5.36
N SER A 438 19.65 -24.60 -4.23
CA SER A 438 19.17 -25.80 -3.51
C SER A 438 18.14 -26.59 -4.28
N GLY A 439 17.81 -27.81 -3.81
CA GLY A 439 16.73 -28.63 -4.37
C GLY A 439 15.38 -27.88 -4.41
N LEU A 440 15.09 -27.07 -3.38
CA LEU A 440 13.88 -26.25 -3.32
C LEU A 440 13.87 -25.15 -4.40
N GLY A 441 15.01 -24.49 -4.63
CA GLY A 441 15.16 -23.48 -5.69
C GLY A 441 15.04 -24.10 -7.09
N ARG A 442 15.63 -25.27 -7.33
CA ARG A 442 15.49 -26.02 -8.61
C ARG A 442 14.05 -26.42 -8.87
N PHE A 443 13.34 -26.90 -7.87
CA PHE A 443 11.91 -27.22 -7.97
C PHE A 443 11.08 -25.96 -8.25
N GLY A 444 11.28 -24.88 -7.51
CA GLY A 444 10.60 -23.60 -7.73
C GLY A 444 10.86 -23.03 -9.13
N THR A 445 12.12 -23.09 -9.63
CA THR A 445 12.47 -22.67 -11.00
C THR A 445 11.65 -23.40 -12.07
N SER A 446 11.37 -24.69 -11.89
CA SER A 446 10.60 -25.48 -12.85
C SER A 446 9.11 -25.16 -12.88
N LEU A 447 8.58 -24.55 -11.83
CA LEU A 447 7.17 -24.19 -11.69
C LEU A 447 6.85 -22.77 -12.15
N ILE A 448 7.85 -21.90 -12.31
CA ILE A 448 7.62 -20.52 -12.77
C ILE A 448 7.27 -20.52 -14.25
N ALA A 449 6.06 -20.06 -14.58
CA ALA A 449 5.61 -19.80 -15.93
C ALA A 449 5.82 -18.31 -16.27
N LEU A 450 6.72 -18.03 -17.20
CA LEU A 450 6.94 -16.67 -17.71
C LEU A 450 5.78 -16.22 -18.60
N PRO A 451 5.47 -14.90 -18.64
CA PRO A 451 4.56 -14.33 -19.61
C PRO A 451 5.04 -14.58 -21.04
N LEU A 452 4.10 -14.86 -21.96
CA LEU A 452 4.43 -15.19 -23.36
C LEU A 452 5.26 -14.11 -24.06
N ASN A 453 4.92 -12.83 -23.84
CA ASN A 453 5.64 -11.71 -24.42
C ASN A 453 7.09 -11.60 -23.93
N ILE A 454 7.36 -11.95 -22.67
CA ILE A 454 8.74 -11.99 -22.13
C ILE A 454 9.46 -13.20 -22.69
N ALA A 455 8.81 -14.36 -22.69
CA ALA A 455 9.39 -15.60 -23.21
C ALA A 455 9.74 -15.46 -24.70
N SER A 456 8.84 -14.95 -25.55
CA SER A 456 9.12 -14.69 -26.98
C SER A 456 10.28 -13.72 -27.15
N ALA A 457 10.24 -12.54 -26.51
CA ALA A 457 11.30 -11.56 -26.64
C ALA A 457 12.68 -12.09 -26.24
N MET A 458 12.74 -13.04 -25.29
CA MET A 458 13.99 -13.69 -24.88
C MET A 458 14.42 -14.78 -25.87
N THR A 459 13.49 -15.57 -26.41
CA THR A 459 13.80 -16.60 -27.43
C THR A 459 14.20 -15.97 -28.75
N ASP A 460 13.65 -14.84 -29.10
CA ASP A 460 14.00 -14.10 -30.31
C ASP A 460 15.39 -13.43 -30.20
N ALA A 461 15.77 -13.05 -28.98
CA ALA A 461 17.00 -12.29 -28.71
C ALA A 461 18.21 -13.17 -28.34
N LEU A 462 18.01 -14.43 -27.94
CA LEU A 462 19.03 -15.28 -27.31
C LEU A 462 19.09 -16.66 -27.98
N THR A 463 20.29 -17.08 -28.32
CA THR A 463 20.56 -18.48 -28.75
C THR A 463 20.59 -19.43 -27.56
N SER A 464 20.54 -20.74 -27.82
CA SER A 464 20.70 -21.75 -26.76
C SER A 464 22.06 -21.67 -26.06
N ALA A 465 23.11 -21.20 -26.75
CA ALA A 465 24.44 -21.01 -26.17
C ALA A 465 24.43 -19.79 -25.21
N ASP A 466 23.80 -18.68 -25.62
CA ASP A 466 23.63 -17.50 -24.78
C ASP A 466 22.88 -17.83 -23.50
N LEU A 467 21.79 -18.62 -23.58
CA LEU A 467 21.03 -19.04 -22.42
C LEU A 467 21.87 -19.85 -21.43
N VAL A 468 22.70 -20.78 -21.91
CA VAL A 468 23.61 -21.55 -21.05
C VAL A 468 24.56 -20.61 -20.31
N GLN A 469 25.13 -19.64 -20.98
CA GLN A 469 26.08 -18.71 -20.39
C GLN A 469 25.41 -17.73 -19.42
N LEU A 470 24.25 -17.16 -19.80
CA LEU A 470 23.50 -16.21 -18.97
C LEU A 470 22.85 -16.84 -17.73
N THR A 471 22.60 -18.13 -17.73
CA THR A 471 21.95 -18.82 -16.62
C THR A 471 22.90 -19.68 -15.78
N GLY A 472 24.18 -19.71 -16.11
CA GLY A 472 25.17 -20.55 -15.45
C GLY A 472 24.92 -22.05 -15.66
N GLY A 473 24.63 -22.46 -16.92
CA GLY A 473 24.54 -23.86 -17.34
C GLY A 473 23.14 -24.40 -17.65
N SER A 474 22.09 -23.55 -17.71
CA SER A 474 20.74 -23.99 -18.07
C SER A 474 20.34 -23.51 -19.46
N LYS A 475 19.68 -24.37 -20.24
CA LYS A 475 19.03 -23.99 -21.51
C LYS A 475 17.65 -23.37 -21.32
N ARG A 476 17.16 -23.25 -20.08
CA ARG A 476 15.87 -22.65 -19.78
C ARG A 476 15.98 -21.13 -19.73
N LEU A 477 14.89 -20.43 -20.08
CA LEU A 477 14.81 -18.99 -19.95
C LEU A 477 15.05 -18.55 -18.51
N PRO A 478 15.82 -17.45 -18.28
CA PRO A 478 16.05 -16.92 -16.96
C PRO A 478 14.74 -16.46 -16.32
N ASN A 479 14.61 -16.70 -15.03
CA ASN A 479 13.53 -16.21 -14.17
C ASN A 479 14.11 -15.62 -12.87
N SER A 480 13.26 -15.20 -11.95
CA SER A 480 13.71 -14.60 -10.69
C SER A 480 14.61 -15.52 -9.87
N ILE A 481 14.30 -16.82 -9.78
CA ILE A 481 15.09 -17.77 -8.98
C ILE A 481 16.47 -18.00 -9.61
N THR A 482 16.54 -18.16 -10.95
CA THR A 482 17.85 -18.27 -11.62
C THR A 482 18.65 -16.98 -11.48
N GLY A 483 17.96 -15.83 -11.45
CA GLY A 483 18.57 -14.51 -11.20
C GLY A 483 19.19 -14.36 -9.82
N LEU A 484 18.71 -15.11 -8.82
CA LEU A 484 19.21 -15.09 -7.43
C LEU A 484 20.35 -16.08 -7.16
N LYS A 485 20.70 -16.94 -8.10
CA LYS A 485 21.83 -17.88 -7.90
C LYS A 485 23.15 -17.12 -7.79
N PRO A 486 24.05 -17.48 -6.86
CA PRO A 486 25.39 -16.88 -6.77
C PRO A 486 26.20 -16.99 -8.07
N SER A 487 25.93 -18.05 -8.88
CA SER A 487 26.56 -18.28 -10.19
C SER A 487 25.97 -17.40 -11.33
N ASN A 488 24.96 -16.56 -11.06
CA ASN A 488 24.39 -15.71 -12.09
C ASN A 488 25.38 -14.64 -12.54
N PRO A 489 25.81 -14.60 -13.81
CA PRO A 489 26.81 -13.67 -14.31
C PRO A 489 26.37 -12.20 -14.27
N ALA A 490 25.09 -11.89 -14.13
CA ALA A 490 24.60 -10.53 -13.96
C ALA A 490 24.96 -9.93 -12.59
N LEU A 491 25.11 -10.74 -11.55
CA LEU A 491 25.43 -10.25 -10.21
C LEU A 491 26.80 -9.57 -10.13
N PRO A 492 27.92 -10.19 -10.63
CA PRO A 492 29.20 -9.52 -10.69
C PRO A 492 29.18 -8.22 -11.49
N VAL A 493 28.45 -8.17 -12.62
CA VAL A 493 28.35 -6.96 -13.45
C VAL A 493 27.70 -5.83 -12.66
N VAL A 494 26.53 -6.06 -12.03
CA VAL A 494 25.83 -5.06 -11.22
C VAL A 494 26.63 -4.69 -9.96
N ASN A 495 27.35 -5.65 -9.37
CA ASN A 495 28.16 -5.42 -8.17
C ASN A 495 29.48 -4.68 -8.44
N SER A 496 29.99 -4.71 -9.68
CA SER A 496 31.23 -3.99 -10.07
C SER A 496 31.06 -2.48 -10.15
N VAL A 497 29.81 -1.97 -10.15
CA VAL A 497 29.53 -0.54 -10.27
C VAL A 497 29.14 0.09 -8.94
N PRO A 498 29.60 1.33 -8.65
CA PRO A 498 29.29 1.99 -7.41
C PRO A 498 27.81 2.39 -7.33
N ILE A 499 27.30 2.40 -6.11
CA ILE A 499 26.00 3.02 -5.79
C ILE A 499 26.22 4.53 -5.70
N THR A 500 25.45 5.31 -6.45
CA THR A 500 25.68 6.75 -6.66
C THR A 500 25.07 7.65 -5.58
N VAL A 501 24.37 7.08 -4.61
CA VAL A 501 23.63 7.80 -3.55
C VAL A 501 23.94 7.21 -2.17
N PRO A 502 23.72 7.95 -1.08
CA PRO A 502 23.79 7.38 0.26
C PRO A 502 22.86 6.15 0.38
N TYR A 503 23.40 5.07 0.92
CA TYR A 503 22.66 3.83 1.12
C TYR A 503 22.88 3.23 2.51
N HIS A 504 21.95 2.41 2.93
CA HIS A 504 21.90 1.77 4.22
C HIS A 504 21.57 0.28 4.07
N SER A 505 22.15 -0.56 4.93
CA SER A 505 21.87 -1.99 4.98
C SER A 505 21.19 -2.36 6.30
N ILE A 506 20.11 -3.12 6.24
CA ILE A 506 19.47 -3.76 7.38
C ILE A 506 19.52 -5.27 7.11
N ILE A 507 20.22 -6.01 7.96
CA ILE A 507 20.53 -7.43 7.76
C ILE A 507 19.85 -8.24 8.85
N GLY A 508 19.09 -9.27 8.47
CA GLY A 508 18.45 -10.19 9.41
C GLY A 508 19.45 -11.23 9.93
N ASP A 509 19.36 -11.55 11.22
CA ASP A 509 20.13 -12.62 11.86
C ASP A 509 19.19 -13.53 12.66
N ARG A 510 19.18 -14.82 12.33
CA ARG A 510 18.41 -15.82 13.08
C ARG A 510 19.06 -16.27 14.38
N GLY A 511 20.24 -15.74 14.72
CA GLY A 511 20.95 -16.00 15.98
C GLY A 511 21.54 -17.41 16.09
N LYS A 512 21.80 -18.10 14.97
CA LYS A 512 22.47 -19.39 14.97
C LYS A 512 23.99 -19.27 15.00
N ASP A 513 24.51 -18.28 14.27
CA ASP A 513 25.93 -18.00 14.12
C ASP A 513 26.17 -16.51 14.33
N HIS A 514 27.39 -16.13 14.73
CA HIS A 514 27.74 -14.70 14.89
C HIS A 514 28.17 -14.11 13.55
N CYS A 515 27.81 -12.85 13.28
CA CYS A 515 28.28 -12.17 12.08
C CYS A 515 29.82 -12.01 12.13
N PRO A 516 30.55 -12.27 11.02
CA PRO A 516 30.07 -12.29 9.62
C PRO A 516 29.46 -13.61 9.10
N ASP A 517 29.38 -14.66 9.90
CA ASP A 517 28.86 -15.97 9.47
C ASP A 517 27.32 -16.09 9.66
N CYS A 518 26.67 -15.04 10.13
CA CYS A 518 25.24 -15.00 10.39
C CYS A 518 24.38 -15.00 9.11
N THR A 519 23.11 -15.39 9.27
CA THR A 519 22.13 -15.45 8.18
C THR A 519 20.71 -15.21 8.70
N ASP A 520 19.86 -14.61 7.86
CA ASP A 520 18.42 -14.53 8.10
C ASP A 520 17.67 -15.84 7.75
N GLY A 521 18.41 -16.89 7.33
CA GLY A 521 17.93 -18.20 6.91
C GLY A 521 17.67 -18.32 5.41
N VAL A 522 17.79 -17.23 4.65
CA VAL A 522 17.65 -17.17 3.17
C VAL A 522 18.89 -16.52 2.56
N VAL A 523 19.32 -15.41 3.13
CA VAL A 523 20.46 -14.62 2.64
C VAL A 523 21.54 -14.57 3.72
N PRO A 524 22.74 -15.06 3.45
CA PRO A 524 23.85 -14.96 4.37
C PRO A 524 24.39 -13.52 4.42
N TYR A 525 25.03 -13.17 5.53
CA TYR A 525 25.62 -11.85 5.76
C TYR A 525 26.52 -11.40 4.61
N TRP A 526 27.46 -12.26 4.15
CA TRP A 526 28.39 -11.95 3.06
C TRP A 526 27.69 -11.49 1.77
N SER A 527 26.44 -11.92 1.55
CA SER A 527 25.64 -11.51 0.39
C SER A 527 24.86 -10.20 0.60
N SER A 528 24.42 -9.94 1.85
CA SER A 528 23.68 -8.71 2.20
C SER A 528 24.59 -7.53 2.50
N HIS A 529 25.77 -7.77 3.05
CA HIS A 529 26.75 -6.75 3.40
C HIS A 529 27.26 -6.00 2.18
N LEU A 530 27.38 -4.67 2.31
CA LEU A 530 27.95 -3.78 1.30
C LEU A 530 28.91 -2.80 1.94
N ASP A 531 30.17 -2.83 1.49
CA ASP A 531 31.16 -1.82 1.87
C ASP A 531 30.68 -0.41 1.47
N GLY A 532 30.93 0.58 2.34
CA GLY A 532 30.56 1.97 2.08
C GLY A 532 29.09 2.31 2.41
N ALA A 533 28.32 1.42 3.02
CA ALA A 533 27.00 1.75 3.57
C ALA A 533 27.11 2.85 4.63
N GLN A 534 26.25 3.86 4.57
CA GLN A 534 26.21 4.95 5.55
C GLN A 534 25.80 4.46 6.95
N SER A 535 25.00 3.41 7.02
CA SER A 535 24.80 2.58 8.20
C SER A 535 24.53 1.13 7.81
N GLU A 536 24.96 0.21 8.65
CA GLU A 536 24.59 -1.19 8.61
C GLU A 536 24.08 -1.60 9.99
N VAL A 537 22.89 -2.20 10.03
CA VAL A 537 22.27 -2.66 11.26
C VAL A 537 21.87 -4.12 11.10
N ILE A 538 22.31 -4.95 12.05
CA ILE A 538 21.91 -6.35 12.14
C ILE A 538 20.73 -6.43 13.09
N VAL A 539 19.61 -6.97 12.62
CA VAL A 539 18.39 -7.12 13.40
C VAL A 539 18.12 -8.60 13.70
N PRO A 540 17.79 -8.95 14.95
CA PRO A 540 17.51 -10.33 15.31
C PRO A 540 16.18 -10.76 14.67
N GLY A 541 16.24 -11.60 13.64
CA GLY A 541 15.04 -12.08 12.96
C GLY A 541 15.28 -12.84 11.66
N PRO A 542 14.24 -13.51 11.16
CA PRO A 542 14.26 -14.23 9.89
C PRO A 542 14.23 -13.28 8.69
N HIS A 543 14.28 -13.85 7.48
CA HIS A 543 14.26 -13.10 6.21
C HIS A 543 13.10 -12.09 6.05
N GLY A 544 11.98 -12.27 6.75
CA GLY A 544 10.87 -11.31 6.82
C GLY A 544 11.13 -10.11 7.75
N ALA A 545 12.37 -9.76 8.04
CA ALA A 545 12.76 -8.72 8.99
C ALA A 545 12.24 -7.31 8.68
N CYS A 546 11.69 -7.05 7.50
CA CYS A 546 11.12 -5.75 7.13
C CYS A 546 9.98 -5.28 8.06
N GLU A 547 9.26 -6.21 8.71
CA GLU A 547 8.16 -5.90 9.62
C GLU A 547 8.56 -5.77 11.10
N LEU A 548 9.82 -5.99 11.42
CA LEU A 548 10.30 -5.97 12.80
C LEU A 548 10.37 -4.55 13.36
N PRO A 549 10.05 -4.34 14.65
CA PRO A 549 10.14 -3.04 15.29
C PRO A 549 11.53 -2.39 15.15
N GLN A 550 12.60 -3.18 15.23
CA GLN A 550 13.98 -2.69 15.09
C GLN A 550 14.25 -2.16 13.67
N THR A 551 13.74 -2.86 12.63
CA THR A 551 13.82 -2.41 11.24
C THR A 551 13.05 -1.12 11.04
N ILE A 552 11.84 -1.02 11.60
CA ILE A 552 10.99 0.18 11.50
C ILE A 552 11.66 1.36 12.19
N ALA A 553 12.27 1.15 13.38
CA ALA A 553 13.00 2.17 14.10
C ALA A 553 14.23 2.67 13.32
N GLU A 554 14.98 1.76 12.68
CA GLU A 554 16.12 2.15 11.84
C GLU A 554 15.67 2.90 10.58
N LEU A 555 14.57 2.49 9.94
CA LEU A 555 13.97 3.23 8.83
C LEU A 555 13.56 4.64 9.26
N ASP A 556 12.90 4.79 10.41
CA ASP A 556 12.54 6.11 10.97
C ASP A 556 13.79 6.99 11.16
N ARG A 557 14.85 6.45 11.77
CA ARG A 557 16.12 7.15 11.95
C ARG A 557 16.73 7.61 10.62
N ILE A 558 16.73 6.72 9.61
CA ILE A 558 17.27 7.03 8.27
C ILE A 558 16.45 8.12 7.59
N LEU A 559 15.12 8.07 7.70
CA LEU A 559 14.22 9.07 7.11
C LEU A 559 14.42 10.44 7.77
N ARG A 560 14.55 10.50 9.10
CA ARG A 560 14.90 11.73 9.82
C ARG A 560 16.27 12.27 9.42
N LEU A 561 17.26 11.40 9.22
CA LEU A 561 18.57 11.78 8.69
C LEU A 561 18.45 12.42 7.30
N HIS A 562 17.60 11.85 6.43
CA HIS A 562 17.34 12.39 5.11
C HIS A 562 16.71 13.79 5.17
N LEU A 563 15.73 14.01 6.04
CA LEU A 563 15.13 15.34 6.23
C LEU A 563 16.16 16.38 6.65
N LYS A 564 17.01 16.07 7.62
CA LYS A 564 18.09 16.98 8.08
C LYS A 564 19.04 17.35 6.93
N SER A 565 19.43 16.38 6.09
CA SER A 565 20.35 16.60 4.97
C SER A 565 19.74 17.46 3.85
N THR A 566 18.43 17.41 3.66
CA THR A 566 17.73 18.23 2.65
C THR A 566 17.41 19.63 3.14
N SER A 567 17.10 19.81 4.43
CA SER A 567 16.85 21.13 5.05
C SER A 567 18.11 22.00 5.17
N GLY A 568 19.28 21.38 5.39
CA GLY A 568 20.56 22.08 5.44
C GLY A 568 20.98 22.66 4.08
N ARG A 569 20.68 21.98 2.98
CA ARG A 569 20.99 22.46 1.63
C ARG A 569 20.17 23.70 1.22
N SER A 570 18.90 23.79 1.63
CA SER A 570 18.06 24.99 1.37
C SER A 570 18.60 26.25 2.05
N LYS A 571 19.19 26.13 3.24
CA LYS A 571 19.77 27.29 3.97
C LYS A 571 21.09 27.77 3.34
N VAL A 572 21.90 26.87 2.78
CA VAL A 572 23.16 27.24 2.13
C VAL A 572 22.93 27.91 0.78
N THR A 573 21.90 27.51 0.04
CA THR A 573 21.59 28.11 -1.28
C THR A 573 21.02 29.53 -1.14
N LEU A 574 20.38 29.89 -0.02
CA LEU A 574 19.92 31.25 0.29
C LEU A 574 21.04 32.16 0.79
N ALA A 575 22.06 31.60 1.44
CA ALA A 575 23.22 32.38 1.94
C ALA A 575 24.28 32.73 0.87
N THR A 576 24.21 32.10 -0.31
CA THR A 576 25.11 32.39 -1.45
C THR A 576 24.46 33.27 -2.52
N ALA A 577 23.22 33.74 -2.30
CA ALA A 577 22.47 34.63 -3.20
C ALA A 577 22.33 36.08 -2.66
N GLU A 578 22.95 36.38 -1.50
CA GLU A 578 23.22 37.74 -1.00
C GLU A 578 24.70 38.09 -1.22
#